data_32af42eb1d8d303c3f8a6a9d7ea14571
#
_entry.id   32af42eb1d8d303c3f8a6a9d7ea14571
#
_cell.length_a   1.000
_cell.length_b   1.000
_cell.length_c   1.000
_cell.angle_alpha   90.00
_cell.angle_beta   90.00
_cell.angle_gamma   90.00
#
_symmetry.space_group_name_H-M   'P 1'
#
loop_
_entity.id
_entity.type
_entity.pdbx_description
1 polymer ?
#
loop_
_entity_poly.entity_id
_entity_poly.type
_entity_poly.pdbx_seq_one_letter_code
_entity_poly.pdbx_strand_id
1 'polypeptide(L)'
;MMGNFVTLTNVNDQEFERIIRRHASPLYISVHTTDPELRCRLMNNRFAGNIMERLTRLKEAGIHFHCQIVVCPEQNDGEALMRTLNDLRSLAPAAETAALVPVGLTKFREGLFPLRTFTREEARALLKMIAPFQEECRRTLGTTFAFPSDEFFCIAGLEVPEEDLSLIHISEPTRLQLIS
;
A
#
# COMPACT_ATOMS: atom_id res chain seq x y z
N MET A 1 10.42 13.38 -10.76
CA MET A 1 10.35 13.60 -9.31
C MET A 1 9.69 12.40 -8.66
N MET A 2 10.44 11.64 -7.88
CA MET A 2 9.87 10.52 -7.13
C MET A 2 9.04 11.08 -5.98
N GLY A 3 7.72 10.87 -6.03
CA GLY A 3 6.81 11.38 -5.00
C GLY A 3 7.00 10.63 -3.68
N ASN A 4 7.08 11.37 -2.59
CA ASN A 4 7.01 10.77 -1.26
C ASN A 4 5.59 10.27 -1.01
N PHE A 5 5.46 9.05 -0.48
CA PHE A 5 4.16 8.53 -0.05
C PHE A 5 3.66 9.31 1.16
N VAL A 6 2.43 9.78 1.09
CA VAL A 6 1.78 10.52 2.18
C VAL A 6 0.70 9.66 2.82
N THR A 7 0.54 9.78 4.12
CA THR A 7 -0.45 9.00 4.88
C THR A 7 -1.85 9.63 4.87
N LEU A 8 -1.95 10.89 4.50
CA LEU A 8 -3.15 11.73 4.60
C LEU A 8 -3.68 11.91 6.05
N THR A 9 -2.95 11.45 7.05
CA THR A 9 -3.33 11.59 8.47
C THR A 9 -3.03 12.97 9.04
N ASN A 10 -2.00 13.61 8.50
CA ASN A 10 -1.55 14.95 8.93
C ASN A 10 -2.13 16.08 8.05
N VAL A 11 -3.01 15.74 7.12
CA VAL A 11 -3.64 16.67 6.20
C VAL A 11 -5.01 17.03 6.76
N ASN A 12 -5.21 18.27 7.16
CA ASN A 12 -6.51 18.74 7.59
C ASN A 12 -7.46 18.95 6.39
N ASP A 13 -8.73 19.19 6.65
CA ASP A 13 -9.73 19.31 5.59
C ASP A 13 -9.43 20.46 4.62
N GLN A 14 -8.91 21.60 5.11
CA GLN A 14 -8.55 22.74 4.26
C GLN A 14 -7.38 22.40 3.32
N GLU A 15 -6.38 21.69 3.83
CA GLU A 15 -5.26 21.22 3.02
C GLU A 15 -5.69 20.17 2.01
N PHE A 16 -6.60 19.29 2.40
CA PHE A 16 -7.16 18.28 1.50
C PHE A 16 -7.96 18.94 0.37
N GLU A 17 -8.79 19.92 0.67
CA GLU A 17 -9.50 20.74 -0.34
C GLU A 17 -8.53 21.48 -1.27
N ARG A 18 -7.39 21.91 -0.75
CA ARG A 18 -6.35 22.56 -1.56
C ARG A 18 -5.71 21.56 -2.54
N ILE A 19 -5.46 20.31 -2.09
CA ILE A 19 -4.97 19.24 -2.97
C ILE A 19 -5.95 18.99 -4.11
N ILE A 20 -7.24 18.89 -3.80
CA ILE A 20 -8.30 18.71 -4.80
C ILE A 20 -8.35 19.87 -5.79
N ARG A 21 -8.37 21.11 -5.30
CA ARG A 21 -8.43 22.31 -6.15
C ARG A 21 -7.22 22.46 -7.07
N ARG A 22 -6.04 22.09 -6.60
CA ARG A 22 -4.81 22.13 -7.41
C ARG A 22 -4.72 20.97 -8.39
N HIS A 23 -5.59 19.99 -8.27
CA HIS A 23 -5.62 18.80 -9.09
C HIS A 23 -4.24 18.13 -9.15
N ALA A 24 -3.59 17.99 -7.98
CA ALA A 24 -2.29 17.33 -7.86
C ALA A 24 -2.44 15.84 -8.19
N SER A 25 -1.91 15.42 -9.34
CA SER A 25 -2.05 14.05 -9.84
C SER A 25 -0.78 13.65 -10.60
N PRO A 26 -0.26 12.42 -10.45
CA PRO A 26 -0.73 11.42 -9.48
C PRO A 26 -0.23 11.70 -8.06
N LEU A 27 -1.00 11.20 -7.08
CA LEU A 27 -0.58 11.19 -5.68
C LEU A 27 -0.02 9.81 -5.29
N TYR A 28 0.85 9.79 -4.29
CA TYR A 28 1.42 8.56 -3.71
C TYR A 28 0.96 8.47 -2.25
N ILE A 29 0.14 7.45 -1.94
CA ILE A 29 -0.58 7.39 -0.67
C ILE A 29 -0.25 6.09 0.07
N SER A 30 0.23 6.23 1.32
CA SER A 30 0.41 5.11 2.24
C SER A 30 -0.95 4.74 2.85
N VAL A 31 -1.48 3.61 2.43
CA VAL A 31 -2.80 3.14 2.87
C VAL A 31 -2.70 2.19 4.05
N HIS A 32 -1.87 1.17 3.95
CA HIS A 32 -1.63 0.06 4.90
C HIS A 32 -2.85 -0.85 5.10
N THR A 33 -4.02 -0.32 5.33
CA THR A 33 -5.28 -1.05 5.40
C THR A 33 -6.45 -0.09 5.18
N THR A 34 -7.56 -0.61 4.65
CA THR A 34 -8.82 0.13 4.52
C THR A 34 -9.74 -0.07 5.72
N ASP A 35 -9.42 -1.00 6.61
CA ASP A 35 -10.14 -1.16 7.87
C ASP A 35 -9.88 0.03 8.79
N PRO A 36 -10.92 0.82 9.16
CA PRO A 36 -10.72 2.04 9.94
C PRO A 36 -10.06 1.83 11.30
N GLU A 37 -10.49 0.83 12.04
CA GLU A 37 -9.97 0.55 13.39
C GLU A 37 -8.54 0.03 13.33
N LEU A 38 -8.28 -0.90 12.41
CA LEU A 38 -6.95 -1.45 12.22
C LEU A 38 -5.98 -0.35 11.77
N ARG A 39 -6.40 0.53 10.87
CA ARG A 39 -5.56 1.64 10.42
C ARG A 39 -5.20 2.60 11.57
N CYS A 40 -6.16 2.94 12.41
CA CYS A 40 -5.91 3.76 13.59
C CYS A 40 -4.88 3.11 14.52
N ARG A 41 -4.94 1.80 14.72
CA ARG A 41 -3.98 1.06 15.54
C ARG A 41 -2.59 1.01 14.92
N LEU A 42 -2.50 0.64 13.64
CA LEU A 42 -1.22 0.51 12.93
C LEU A 42 -0.48 1.85 12.85
N MET A 43 -1.20 2.93 12.67
CA MET A 43 -0.64 4.28 12.54
C MET A 43 -0.54 5.03 13.85
N ASN A 44 -1.00 4.43 14.94
CA ASN A 44 -1.09 5.08 16.26
C ASN A 44 -1.74 6.47 16.16
N ASN A 45 -2.84 6.56 15.41
CA ASN A 45 -3.52 7.83 15.14
C ASN A 45 -5.03 7.59 15.02
N ARG A 46 -5.80 8.14 15.96
CA ARG A 46 -7.26 7.99 16.02
C ARG A 46 -8.00 8.61 14.82
N PHE A 47 -7.34 9.47 14.06
CA PHE A 47 -7.93 10.11 12.88
C PHE A 47 -7.59 9.40 11.56
N ALA A 48 -6.86 8.29 11.62
CA ALA A 48 -6.40 7.57 10.42
C ALA A 48 -7.50 6.73 9.74
N GLY A 49 -8.67 6.57 10.36
CA GLY A 49 -9.71 5.65 9.89
C GLY A 49 -10.51 6.11 8.67
N ASN A 50 -10.39 7.37 8.24
CA ASN A 50 -11.19 7.95 7.15
C ASN A 50 -10.55 7.80 5.75
N ILE A 51 -9.63 6.86 5.58
CA ILE A 51 -8.87 6.73 4.32
C ILE A 51 -9.76 6.47 3.10
N MET A 52 -10.74 5.58 3.21
CA MET A 52 -11.63 5.26 2.07
C MET A 52 -12.48 6.45 1.64
N GLU A 53 -12.95 7.24 2.57
CA GLU A 53 -13.67 8.49 2.26
C GLU A 53 -12.78 9.45 1.47
N ARG A 54 -11.54 9.65 1.92
CA ARG A 54 -10.59 10.54 1.24
C ARG A 54 -10.21 10.03 -0.14
N LEU A 55 -9.94 8.73 -0.30
CA LEU A 55 -9.63 8.13 -1.60
C LEU A 55 -10.81 8.23 -2.56
N THR A 56 -12.04 8.03 -2.08
CA THR A 56 -13.25 8.19 -2.88
C THR A 56 -13.40 9.64 -3.37
N ARG A 57 -13.16 10.61 -2.52
CA ARG A 57 -13.18 12.04 -2.91
C ARG A 57 -12.11 12.38 -3.95
N LEU A 58 -10.92 11.80 -3.86
CA LEU A 58 -9.88 11.96 -4.88
C LEU A 58 -10.35 11.39 -6.23
N LYS A 59 -10.94 10.20 -6.21
CA LYS A 59 -11.52 9.59 -7.41
C LYS A 59 -12.60 10.47 -8.03
N GLU A 60 -13.54 10.99 -7.25
CA GLU A 60 -14.61 11.88 -7.70
C GLU A 60 -14.06 13.19 -8.30
N ALA A 61 -12.93 13.66 -7.77
CA ALA A 61 -12.24 14.84 -8.30
C ALA A 61 -11.37 14.56 -9.54
N GLY A 62 -11.33 13.32 -10.03
CA GLY A 62 -10.52 12.92 -11.17
C GLY A 62 -9.02 12.87 -10.90
N ILE A 63 -8.61 12.75 -9.64
CA ILE A 63 -7.21 12.67 -9.23
C ILE A 63 -6.79 11.20 -9.18
N HIS A 64 -5.71 10.88 -9.88
CA HIS A 64 -5.12 9.54 -9.88
C HIS A 64 -4.13 9.39 -8.73
N PHE A 65 -4.00 8.15 -8.24
CA PHE A 65 -3.09 7.87 -7.13
C PHE A 65 -2.54 6.44 -7.18
N HIS A 66 -1.35 6.31 -6.62
CA HIS A 66 -0.68 5.05 -6.35
C HIS A 66 -0.73 4.77 -4.85
N CYS A 67 -1.06 3.54 -4.49
CA CYS A 67 -1.17 3.13 -3.08
C CYS A 67 0.04 2.33 -2.66
N GLN A 68 0.40 2.45 -1.39
CA GLN A 68 1.40 1.61 -0.77
C GLN A 68 0.80 0.94 0.47
N ILE A 69 1.11 -0.34 0.63
CA ILE A 69 0.73 -1.13 1.79
C ILE A 69 1.99 -1.73 2.39
N VAL A 70 2.37 -1.26 3.57
CA VAL A 70 3.37 -1.94 4.38
C VAL A 70 2.67 -3.09 5.07
N VAL A 71 2.98 -4.32 4.67
CA VAL A 71 2.32 -5.53 5.16
C VAL A 71 3.04 -6.03 6.41
N CYS A 72 2.26 -6.21 7.47
CA CYS A 72 2.75 -6.66 8.78
C CYS A 72 2.13 -8.03 9.08
N PRO A 73 2.94 -9.09 9.30
CA PRO A 73 2.42 -10.39 9.64
C PRO A 73 1.45 -10.34 10.83
N GLU A 74 0.35 -11.09 10.73
CA GLU A 74 -0.71 -11.20 11.75
C GLU A 74 -1.50 -9.91 12.01
N GLN A 75 -1.23 -8.83 11.27
CA GLN A 75 -1.92 -7.56 11.46
C GLN A 75 -2.82 -7.18 10.26
N ASN A 76 -2.22 -6.86 9.13
CA ASN A 76 -2.94 -6.48 7.92
C ASN A 76 -2.64 -7.38 6.72
N ASP A 77 -2.13 -8.58 6.97
CA ASP A 77 -1.94 -9.62 5.97
C ASP A 77 -3.19 -10.51 5.82
N GLY A 78 -3.10 -11.59 5.04
CA GLY A 78 -4.20 -12.53 4.87
C GLY A 78 -5.49 -11.89 4.36
N GLU A 79 -6.61 -12.17 5.02
CA GLU A 79 -7.92 -11.65 4.64
C GLU A 79 -8.00 -10.13 4.71
N ALA A 80 -7.35 -9.51 5.68
CA ALA A 80 -7.29 -8.05 5.81
C ALA A 80 -6.62 -7.41 4.59
N LEU A 81 -5.53 -8.01 4.09
CA LEU A 81 -4.86 -7.56 2.88
C LEU A 81 -5.76 -7.72 1.65
N MET A 82 -6.42 -8.85 1.50
CA MET A 82 -7.33 -9.09 0.37
C MET A 82 -8.51 -8.12 0.38
N ARG A 83 -9.08 -7.83 1.54
CA ARG A 83 -10.11 -6.79 1.69
C ARG A 83 -9.60 -5.43 1.23
N THR A 84 -8.43 -5.02 1.70
CA THR A 84 -7.81 -3.76 1.31
C THR A 84 -7.57 -3.68 -0.20
N LEU A 85 -7.02 -4.74 -0.80
CA LEU A 85 -6.78 -4.79 -2.24
C LEU A 85 -8.09 -4.70 -3.05
N ASN A 86 -9.15 -5.37 -2.62
CA ASN A 86 -10.45 -5.29 -3.27
C ASN A 86 -11.07 -3.90 -3.14
N ASP A 87 -10.98 -3.28 -1.97
CA ASP A 87 -11.47 -1.91 -1.74
C ASP A 87 -10.73 -0.91 -2.66
N LEU A 88 -9.40 -1.03 -2.75
CA LEU A 88 -8.60 -0.17 -3.63
C LEU A 88 -8.90 -0.42 -5.11
N ARG A 89 -9.06 -1.69 -5.50
CA ARG A 89 -9.45 -2.03 -6.88
C ARG A 89 -10.77 -1.40 -7.29
N SER A 90 -11.72 -1.29 -6.35
CA SER A 90 -13.02 -0.65 -6.61
C SER A 90 -12.91 0.83 -6.96
N LEU A 91 -11.78 1.46 -6.65
CA LEU A 91 -11.49 2.86 -6.96
C LEU A 91 -10.78 3.04 -8.31
N ALA A 92 -10.47 1.94 -9.03
CA ALA A 92 -9.91 2.04 -10.36
C ALA A 92 -10.88 2.78 -11.32
N PRO A 93 -10.38 3.52 -12.32
CA PRO A 93 -8.99 3.72 -12.71
C PRO A 93 -8.24 4.80 -11.91
N ALA A 94 -8.88 5.50 -10.98
CA ALA A 94 -8.23 6.53 -10.17
C ALA A 94 -7.11 5.92 -9.30
N ALA A 95 -7.37 4.78 -8.62
CA ALA A 95 -6.34 3.96 -8.02
C ALA A 95 -5.64 3.17 -9.13
N GLU A 96 -4.37 3.47 -9.38
CA GLU A 96 -3.62 2.87 -10.49
C GLU A 96 -2.87 1.61 -10.06
N THR A 97 -2.21 1.66 -8.92
CA THR A 97 -1.40 0.54 -8.39
C THR A 97 -1.47 0.45 -6.87
N ALA A 98 -1.21 -0.74 -6.36
CA ALA A 98 -1.00 -0.99 -4.94
C ALA A 98 0.34 -1.73 -4.76
N ALA A 99 1.36 -1.03 -4.27
CA ALA A 99 2.65 -1.61 -3.96
C ALA A 99 2.60 -2.28 -2.59
N LEU A 100 3.03 -3.53 -2.51
CA LEU A 100 3.11 -4.31 -1.27
C LEU A 100 4.57 -4.39 -0.81
N VAL A 101 4.83 -3.92 0.40
CA VAL A 101 6.18 -3.89 0.98
C VAL A 101 6.16 -4.61 2.32
N PRO A 102 7.09 -5.55 2.60
CA PRO A 102 7.13 -6.18 3.91
C PRO A 102 7.60 -5.17 4.97
N VAL A 103 7.05 -5.29 6.18
CA VAL A 103 7.46 -4.45 7.29
C VAL A 103 8.95 -4.68 7.60
N GLY A 104 9.70 -3.55 7.70
CA GLY A 104 11.07 -3.54 8.19
C GLY A 104 11.08 -3.16 9.67
N LEU A 105 11.86 -3.89 10.48
CA LEU A 105 12.04 -3.55 11.88
C LEU A 105 13.20 -2.57 12.04
N THR A 106 12.92 -1.41 12.63
CA THR A 106 13.97 -0.49 13.08
C THR A 106 14.27 -0.73 14.56
N LYS A 107 15.49 -0.44 14.98
CA LYS A 107 15.97 -0.69 16.35
C LYS A 107 15.26 0.13 17.45
N PHE A 108 14.44 1.11 17.08
CA PHE A 108 13.80 2.06 18.00
C PHE A 108 12.27 1.87 18.02
N ARG A 109 11.82 0.71 18.51
CA ARG A 109 10.39 0.40 18.62
C ARG A 109 9.87 0.22 20.03
N GLU A 110 10.60 0.68 21.01
CA GLU A 110 10.10 0.67 22.40
C GLU A 110 8.82 1.50 22.51
N GLY A 111 7.76 0.89 23.01
CA GLY A 111 6.46 1.52 23.19
C GLY A 111 5.57 1.56 21.93
N LEU A 112 6.01 1.05 20.77
CA LEU A 112 5.21 0.91 19.56
C LEU A 112 4.57 -0.47 19.47
N PHE A 113 3.55 -0.58 18.62
CA PHE A 113 2.85 -1.83 18.35
C PHE A 113 3.85 -2.95 18.02
N PRO A 114 3.75 -4.14 18.66
CA PRO A 114 4.69 -5.24 18.43
C PRO A 114 4.51 -5.79 17.00
N LEU A 115 5.50 -5.57 16.16
CA LEU A 115 5.58 -6.08 14.80
C LEU A 115 6.77 -7.02 14.67
N ARG A 116 6.63 -8.03 13.84
CA ARG A 116 7.72 -8.94 13.45
C ARG A 116 7.89 -8.98 11.94
N THR A 117 9.02 -9.46 11.47
CA THR A 117 9.28 -9.64 10.03
C THR A 117 8.60 -10.89 9.49
N PHE A 118 8.45 -10.96 8.17
CA PHE A 118 7.96 -12.16 7.48
C PHE A 118 8.96 -13.31 7.56
N THR A 119 8.45 -14.52 7.75
CA THR A 119 9.21 -15.73 7.48
C THR A 119 9.18 -16.04 5.98
N ARG A 120 10.08 -16.94 5.54
CA ARG A 120 10.09 -17.42 4.14
C ARG A 120 8.75 -18.01 3.71
N GLU A 121 8.19 -18.85 4.58
CA GLU A 121 6.91 -19.53 4.34
C GLU A 121 5.75 -18.53 4.23
N GLU A 122 5.72 -17.53 5.09
CA GLU A 122 4.71 -16.49 5.06
C GLU A 122 4.82 -15.61 3.81
N ALA A 123 6.03 -15.26 3.39
CA ALA A 123 6.24 -14.51 2.16
C ALA A 123 5.78 -15.30 0.94
N ARG A 124 6.09 -16.61 0.88
CA ARG A 124 5.61 -17.51 -0.18
C ARG A 124 4.09 -17.60 -0.18
N ALA A 125 3.48 -17.75 0.99
CA ALA A 125 2.04 -17.84 1.14
C ALA A 125 1.35 -16.55 0.66
N LEU A 126 1.90 -15.37 0.98
CA LEU A 126 1.39 -14.10 0.51
C LEU A 126 1.46 -13.99 -1.02
N LEU A 127 2.60 -14.29 -1.63
CA LEU A 127 2.77 -14.26 -3.07
C LEU A 127 1.79 -15.21 -3.77
N LYS A 128 1.59 -16.40 -3.22
CA LYS A 128 0.62 -17.37 -3.74
C LYS A 128 -0.83 -16.89 -3.59
N MET A 129 -1.14 -16.22 -2.49
CA MET A 129 -2.48 -15.71 -2.21
C MET A 129 -2.88 -14.59 -3.16
N ILE A 130 -1.96 -13.68 -3.50
CA ILE A 130 -2.26 -12.54 -4.37
C ILE A 130 -2.25 -12.88 -5.86
N ALA A 131 -1.64 -13.99 -6.28
CA ALA A 131 -1.52 -14.35 -7.69
C ALA A 131 -2.88 -14.43 -8.42
N PRO A 132 -3.93 -15.07 -7.87
CA PRO A 132 -5.25 -15.06 -8.51
C PRO A 132 -5.86 -13.67 -8.62
N PHE A 133 -5.66 -12.81 -7.62
CA PHE A 133 -6.11 -11.42 -7.64
C PHE A 133 -5.42 -10.62 -8.75
N GLN A 134 -4.11 -10.79 -8.91
CA GLN A 134 -3.34 -10.15 -9.97
C GLN A 134 -3.84 -10.58 -11.35
N GLU A 135 -4.10 -11.88 -11.54
CA GLU A 135 -4.62 -12.41 -12.80
C GLU A 135 -6.00 -11.85 -13.12
N GLU A 136 -6.88 -11.78 -12.15
CA GLU A 136 -8.20 -11.16 -12.33
C GLU A 136 -8.08 -9.67 -12.68
N CYS A 137 -7.16 -8.94 -12.06
CA CYS A 137 -6.90 -7.54 -12.39
C CYS A 137 -6.39 -7.38 -13.83
N ARG A 138 -5.45 -8.23 -14.28
CA ARG A 138 -5.00 -8.21 -15.68
C ARG A 138 -6.16 -8.40 -16.67
N ARG A 139 -7.05 -9.33 -16.35
CA ARG A 139 -8.22 -9.64 -17.18
C ARG A 139 -9.24 -8.50 -17.19
N THR A 140 -9.51 -7.87 -16.06
CA THR A 140 -10.58 -6.88 -15.91
C THR A 140 -10.13 -5.44 -16.07
N LEU A 141 -8.90 -5.12 -15.66
CA LEU A 141 -8.34 -3.76 -15.67
C LEU A 141 -7.22 -3.56 -16.70
N GLY A 142 -6.68 -4.65 -17.24
CA GLY A 142 -5.52 -4.60 -18.13
C GLY A 142 -4.19 -4.32 -17.43
N THR A 143 -4.16 -4.41 -16.10
CA THR A 143 -2.95 -4.20 -15.28
C THR A 143 -2.93 -5.16 -14.11
N THR A 144 -1.73 -5.50 -13.64
CA THR A 144 -1.53 -6.35 -12.47
C THR A 144 -2.11 -5.75 -11.18
N PHE A 145 -2.13 -4.44 -11.08
CA PHE A 145 -2.65 -3.63 -10.00
C PHE A 145 -1.87 -3.78 -8.67
N ALA A 146 -1.73 -5.01 -8.13
CA ALA A 146 -1.01 -5.29 -6.90
C ALA A 146 0.42 -5.76 -7.21
N PHE A 147 1.41 -5.03 -6.72
CA PHE A 147 2.83 -5.26 -7.00
C PHE A 147 3.59 -5.53 -5.71
N PRO A 148 3.90 -6.81 -5.39
CA PRO A 148 4.82 -7.10 -4.30
C PRO A 148 6.22 -6.56 -4.63
N SER A 149 6.89 -5.97 -3.64
CA SER A 149 8.27 -5.52 -3.80
C SER A 149 9.22 -6.69 -3.99
N ASP A 150 10.38 -6.43 -4.57
CA ASP A 150 11.46 -7.41 -4.73
C ASP A 150 11.85 -8.06 -3.40
N GLU A 151 11.72 -7.33 -2.30
CA GLU A 151 12.02 -7.82 -0.96
C GLU A 151 11.16 -9.02 -0.55
N PHE A 152 9.87 -9.07 -0.94
CA PHE A 152 9.04 -10.26 -0.72
C PHE A 152 9.59 -11.48 -1.45
N PHE A 153 10.06 -11.32 -2.68
CA PHE A 153 10.66 -12.42 -3.45
C PHE A 153 11.99 -12.85 -2.82
N CYS A 154 12.80 -11.91 -2.35
CA CYS A 154 14.04 -12.22 -1.65
C CYS A 154 13.78 -13.01 -0.37
N ILE A 155 12.82 -12.59 0.47
CA ILE A 155 12.44 -13.30 1.69
C ILE A 155 11.91 -14.71 1.35
N ALA A 156 11.09 -14.81 0.31
CA ALA A 156 10.52 -16.10 -0.16
C ALA A 156 11.58 -17.03 -0.79
N GLY A 157 12.75 -16.50 -1.13
CA GLY A 157 13.77 -17.25 -1.85
C GLY A 157 13.37 -17.55 -3.29
N LEU A 158 12.70 -16.62 -3.94
CA LEU A 158 12.22 -16.70 -5.32
C LEU A 158 12.83 -15.58 -6.16
N GLU A 159 12.91 -15.79 -7.48
CA GLU A 159 13.31 -14.76 -8.42
C GLU A 159 12.16 -13.79 -8.67
N VAL A 160 12.48 -12.50 -8.85
CA VAL A 160 11.51 -11.48 -9.20
C VAL A 160 11.08 -11.68 -10.65
N PRO A 161 9.77 -11.76 -10.96
CA PRO A 161 9.31 -11.86 -12.33
C PRO A 161 9.75 -10.66 -13.17
N GLU A 162 10.15 -10.88 -14.44
CA GLU A 162 10.59 -9.82 -15.34
C GLU A 162 9.52 -8.73 -15.55
N GLU A 163 8.26 -9.11 -15.53
CA GLU A 163 7.12 -8.19 -15.68
C GLU A 163 7.03 -7.18 -14.54
N ASP A 164 7.49 -7.54 -13.35
CA ASP A 164 7.46 -6.69 -12.17
C ASP A 164 8.71 -5.79 -12.05
N LEU A 165 9.79 -6.10 -12.76
CA LEU A 165 11.05 -5.36 -12.71
C LEU A 165 10.91 -3.89 -13.17
N SER A 166 10.01 -3.60 -14.10
CA SER A 166 9.77 -2.24 -14.60
C SER A 166 9.09 -1.32 -13.58
N LEU A 167 8.48 -1.89 -12.55
CA LEU A 167 7.71 -1.17 -11.52
C LEU A 167 8.45 -1.05 -10.18
N ILE A 168 9.57 -1.74 -10.01
CA ILE A 168 10.43 -1.67 -8.82
C ILE A 168 10.89 -0.23 -8.56
N HIS A 169 11.08 0.58 -9.58
CA HIS A 169 11.47 1.99 -9.47
C HIS A 169 10.43 2.86 -8.75
N ILE A 170 9.15 2.45 -8.67
CA ILE A 170 8.10 3.16 -7.94
C ILE A 170 8.19 2.88 -6.43
N SER A 171 8.70 1.70 -6.04
CA SER A 171 8.77 1.28 -4.62
C SER A 171 10.11 1.55 -3.95
N GLU A 172 11.20 1.76 -4.70
CA GLU A 172 12.56 1.98 -4.18
C GLU A 172 12.69 3.16 -3.19
N PRO A 173 12.08 4.34 -3.42
CA PRO A 173 12.20 5.45 -2.47
C PRO A 173 11.67 5.13 -1.08
N THR A 174 10.68 4.27 -1.01
CA THR A 174 10.05 3.87 0.25
C THR A 174 10.91 2.89 1.03
N ARG A 175 11.71 2.07 0.34
CA ARG A 175 12.68 1.16 0.96
C ARG A 175 13.71 1.90 1.80
N LEU A 176 14.21 3.04 1.32
CA LEU A 176 15.16 3.88 2.05
C LEU A 176 14.54 4.58 3.27
N GLN A 177 13.26 4.94 3.20
CA GLN A 177 12.54 5.56 4.32
C GLN A 177 12.18 4.59 5.44
N LEU A 178 12.03 3.30 5.13
CA LEU A 178 11.76 2.24 6.13
C LEU A 178 13.03 1.77 6.85
N ILE A 179 14.20 1.99 6.26
CA ILE A 179 15.51 1.60 6.79
C ILE A 179 16.15 2.74 7.59
N SER A 180 15.81 3.97 7.32
CA SER A 180 16.22 5.15 8.07
C SER A 180 15.24 5.51 9.17
#